data_3763f611da10b0f43780ec222efa633a
#
_entry.id   3763f611da10b0f43780ec222efa633a
#
_cell.length_a   1.000
_cell.length_b   1.000
_cell.length_c   1.000
_cell.angle_alpha   90.00
_cell.angle_beta   90.00
_cell.angle_gamma   90.00
#
_symmetry.space_group_name_H-M   'P 1'
#
loop_
_entity.id
_entity.type
_entity.pdbx_description
1 polymer ?
#
loop_
_entity_poly.entity_id
_entity_poly.type
_entity_poly.pdbx_seq_one_letter_code
_entity_poly.pdbx_strand_id
1 'polypeptide(L)'
;MNTTSLALFYKSLSEPVRLRIINLLLQQEELCVCDIITTLTLPQSVVSRHLAYLKKGAIVTSRRQGNWQYYALPLMTPSHPLHYFLISLRQTFEQCADCAHDVARLSQTMNYCLKSNPEALLIQGDQ
;
A
#
# COMPACT_ATOMS: atom_id res chain seq x y z
N MET A 1 22.00 -2.97 3.80
CA MET A 1 21.50 -1.58 3.59
C MET A 1 22.67 -0.62 3.65
N ASN A 2 22.74 0.29 2.70
CA ASN A 2 23.77 1.34 2.68
C ASN A 2 23.10 2.71 2.48
N THR A 3 23.91 3.79 2.51
CA THR A 3 23.34 5.14 2.37
C THR A 3 22.64 5.37 1.03
N THR A 4 23.12 4.75 -0.04
CA THR A 4 22.47 4.87 -1.35
C THR A 4 21.08 4.26 -1.34
N SER A 5 20.92 3.05 -0.80
CA SER A 5 19.62 2.39 -0.71
C SER A 5 18.70 3.11 0.27
N LEU A 6 19.25 3.62 1.37
CA LEU A 6 18.46 4.40 2.33
C LEU A 6 17.96 5.71 1.70
N ALA A 7 18.80 6.39 0.93
CA ALA A 7 18.42 7.61 0.23
C ALA A 7 17.31 7.34 -0.78
N LEU A 8 17.38 6.22 -1.52
CA LEU A 8 16.31 5.81 -2.43
C LEU A 8 15.00 5.56 -1.70
N PHE A 9 15.08 4.96 -0.51
CA PHE A 9 13.91 4.75 0.33
C PHE A 9 13.23 6.09 0.66
N TYR A 10 13.99 7.07 1.17
CA TYR A 10 13.43 8.38 1.49
C TYR A 10 12.92 9.12 0.26
N LYS A 11 13.62 8.99 -0.86
CA LYS A 11 13.19 9.59 -2.12
C LYS A 11 11.85 9.03 -2.57
N SER A 12 11.62 7.74 -2.35
CA SER A 12 10.34 7.10 -2.67
C SER A 12 9.19 7.65 -1.83
N LEU A 13 9.48 8.16 -0.63
CA LEU A 13 8.48 8.74 0.26
C LEU A 13 8.19 10.20 -0.04
N SER A 14 8.98 10.87 -0.87
CA SER A 14 8.87 12.32 -1.08
C SER A 14 7.94 12.68 -2.25
N GLU A 15 6.81 11.97 -2.38
CA GLU A 15 5.83 12.23 -3.41
C GLU A 15 4.42 11.89 -2.88
N PRO A 16 3.42 12.80 -3.06
CA PRO A 16 2.11 12.63 -2.40
C PRO A 16 1.39 11.33 -2.71
N VAL A 17 1.37 10.90 -3.98
CA VAL A 17 0.66 9.66 -4.36
C VAL A 17 1.32 8.46 -3.72
N ARG A 18 2.66 8.42 -3.71
CA ARG A 18 3.37 7.30 -3.09
C ARG A 18 3.15 7.23 -1.59
N LEU A 19 3.10 8.38 -0.91
CA LEU A 19 2.75 8.40 0.52
C LEU A 19 1.35 7.86 0.76
N ARG A 20 0.39 8.24 -0.07
CA ARG A 20 -0.99 7.76 0.04
C ARG A 20 -1.07 6.24 -0.17
N ILE A 21 -0.32 5.71 -1.13
CA ILE A 21 -0.25 4.25 -1.37
C ILE A 21 0.30 3.54 -0.14
N ILE A 22 1.41 4.04 0.40
CA ILE A 22 2.03 3.43 1.59
C ILE A 22 1.08 3.46 2.78
N ASN A 23 0.36 4.57 2.97
CA ASN A 23 -0.64 4.67 4.01
C ASN A 23 -1.69 3.55 3.90
N LEU A 24 -2.19 3.28 2.70
CA LEU A 24 -3.15 2.19 2.49
C LEU A 24 -2.54 0.82 2.82
N LEU A 25 -1.30 0.59 2.40
CA LEU A 25 -0.63 -0.68 2.64
C LEU A 25 -0.23 -0.88 4.10
N LEU A 26 -0.26 0.17 4.92
CA LEU A 26 -0.10 0.06 6.37
C LEU A 26 -1.40 -0.40 7.05
N GLN A 27 -2.53 -0.29 6.36
CA GLN A 27 -3.84 -0.64 6.92
C GLN A 27 -4.18 -2.11 6.74
N GLN A 28 -3.60 -2.77 5.72
CA GLN A 28 -3.90 -4.15 5.36
C GLN A 28 -2.60 -4.90 5.06
N GLU A 29 -2.59 -6.21 5.28
CA GLU A 29 -1.42 -7.03 4.95
C GLU A 29 -1.09 -6.96 3.47
N GLU A 30 -2.12 -6.96 2.62
CA GLU A 30 -1.94 -6.72 1.19
C GLU A 30 -3.23 -6.14 0.60
N LEU A 31 -3.10 -5.48 -0.54
CA LEU A 31 -4.22 -4.89 -1.27
C LEU A 31 -4.11 -5.20 -2.76
N CYS A 32 -5.26 -5.49 -3.36
CA CYS A 32 -5.38 -5.57 -4.82
C CYS A 32 -5.15 -4.18 -5.42
N VAL A 33 -4.51 -4.14 -6.58
CA VAL A 33 -4.29 -2.87 -7.30
C VAL A 33 -5.61 -2.16 -7.58
N CYS A 34 -6.68 -2.91 -7.85
CA CYS A 34 -8.01 -2.32 -8.11
C CYS A 34 -8.55 -1.58 -6.89
N ASP A 35 -8.31 -2.10 -5.68
CA ASP A 35 -8.72 -1.42 -4.44
C ASP A 35 -7.94 -0.13 -4.24
N ILE A 36 -6.64 -0.14 -4.56
CA ILE A 36 -5.81 1.04 -4.44
C ILE A 36 -6.29 2.12 -5.41
N ILE A 37 -6.53 1.76 -6.67
CA ILE A 37 -7.00 2.69 -7.70
C ILE A 37 -8.34 3.31 -7.29
N THR A 38 -9.29 2.48 -6.89
CA THR A 38 -10.62 2.94 -6.51
C THR A 38 -10.58 3.84 -5.27
N THR A 39 -9.79 3.44 -4.27
CA THR A 39 -9.68 4.20 -3.01
C THR A 39 -9.06 5.57 -3.25
N LEU A 40 -7.97 5.63 -4.02
CA LEU A 40 -7.27 6.88 -4.28
C LEU A 40 -8.03 7.77 -5.28
N THR A 41 -8.96 7.21 -6.04
CA THR A 41 -9.72 7.91 -7.11
C THR A 41 -8.79 8.60 -8.12
N LEU A 42 -7.73 7.89 -8.49
CA LEU A 42 -6.75 8.35 -9.47
C LEU A 42 -6.77 7.42 -10.69
N PRO A 43 -6.32 7.92 -11.86
CA PRO A 43 -6.21 7.07 -13.04
C PRO A 43 -5.30 5.86 -12.81
N GLN A 44 -5.66 4.72 -13.40
CA GLN A 44 -4.87 3.50 -13.30
C GLN A 44 -3.41 3.72 -13.69
N SER A 45 -3.17 4.49 -14.76
CA SER A 45 -1.82 4.75 -15.25
C SER A 45 -0.95 5.48 -14.23
N VAL A 46 -1.55 6.39 -13.47
CA VAL A 46 -0.84 7.13 -12.41
C VAL A 46 -0.49 6.19 -11.26
N VAL A 47 -1.46 5.44 -10.77
CA VAL A 47 -1.25 4.52 -9.64
C VAL A 47 -0.23 3.44 -10.02
N SER A 48 -0.37 2.84 -11.21
CA SER A 48 0.54 1.79 -11.68
C SER A 48 1.98 2.29 -11.81
N ARG A 49 2.17 3.53 -12.27
CA ARG A 49 3.51 4.12 -12.37
C ARG A 49 4.16 4.28 -11.01
N HIS A 50 3.41 4.75 -10.02
CA HIS A 50 3.94 4.92 -8.66
C HIS A 50 4.18 3.58 -7.96
N LEU A 51 3.31 2.59 -8.17
CA LEU A 51 3.53 1.24 -7.65
C LEU A 51 4.79 0.61 -8.25
N ALA A 52 5.02 0.81 -9.55
CA ALA A 52 6.24 0.32 -10.20
C ALA A 52 7.49 0.97 -9.61
N TYR A 53 7.43 2.27 -9.32
CA TYR A 53 8.53 2.99 -8.68
C TYR A 53 8.82 2.42 -7.29
N LEU A 54 7.79 2.20 -6.48
CA LEU A 54 7.92 1.64 -5.14
C LEU A 54 8.45 0.20 -5.17
N LYS A 55 8.02 -0.59 -6.14
CA LYS A 55 8.49 -1.97 -6.31
C LYS A 55 9.96 -2.01 -6.70
N LYS A 56 10.37 -1.12 -7.61
CA LYS A 56 11.78 -1.02 -8.03
C LYS A 56 12.69 -0.66 -6.85
N GLY A 57 12.20 0.18 -5.94
CA GLY A 57 12.91 0.56 -4.72
C GLY A 57 12.81 -0.48 -3.60
N ALA A 58 12.18 -1.62 -3.85
CA ALA A 58 11.97 -2.69 -2.87
C ALA A 58 11.17 -2.25 -1.63
N ILE A 59 10.36 -1.19 -1.76
CA ILE A 59 9.51 -0.71 -0.66
C ILE A 59 8.22 -1.52 -0.61
N VAL A 60 7.74 -1.98 -1.77
CA VAL A 60 6.58 -2.85 -1.86
C VAL A 60 6.96 -4.13 -2.59
N THR A 61 6.24 -5.20 -2.28
CA THR A 61 6.28 -6.45 -3.04
C THR A 61 4.93 -6.64 -3.73
N SER A 62 4.92 -7.47 -4.76
CA SER A 62 3.68 -7.80 -5.45
C SER A 62 3.61 -9.29 -5.73
N ARG A 63 2.37 -9.80 -5.82
CA ARG A 63 2.11 -11.17 -6.26
C ARG A 63 0.88 -11.17 -7.15
N ARG A 64 0.79 -12.17 -8.01
CA ARG A 64 -0.35 -12.36 -8.89
C ARG A 64 -1.15 -13.58 -8.46
N GLN A 65 -2.48 -13.43 -8.45
CA GLN A 65 -3.39 -14.55 -8.24
C GLN A 65 -4.51 -14.44 -9.27
N GLY A 66 -4.49 -15.35 -10.26
CA GLY A 66 -5.39 -15.25 -11.40
C GLY A 66 -5.17 -13.95 -12.17
N ASN A 67 -6.22 -13.18 -12.32
CA ASN A 67 -6.18 -11.87 -13.00
C ASN A 67 -5.91 -10.71 -12.03
N TRP A 68 -5.68 -11.00 -10.76
CA TRP A 68 -5.52 -9.98 -9.71
C TRP A 68 -4.07 -9.79 -9.33
N GLN A 69 -3.67 -8.52 -9.19
CA GLN A 69 -2.33 -8.14 -8.74
C GLN A 69 -2.45 -7.55 -7.33
N TYR A 70 -1.69 -8.12 -6.39
CA TYR A 70 -1.70 -7.69 -4.98
C TYR A 70 -0.36 -7.06 -4.61
N TYR A 71 -0.41 -6.06 -3.75
CA TYR A 71 0.77 -5.34 -3.27
C TYR A 71 0.80 -5.36 -1.74
N ALA A 72 2.00 -5.39 -1.18
CA ALA A 72 2.22 -5.42 0.26
C ALA A 72 3.53 -4.72 0.63
N LEU A 73 3.64 -4.34 1.91
CA LEU A 73 4.87 -3.79 2.46
C LEU A 73 5.68 -4.91 3.10
N PRO A 74 6.85 -5.30 2.54
CA PRO A 74 7.66 -6.37 3.13
C PRO A 74 8.36 -5.93 4.42
N LEU A 75 8.38 -4.63 4.72
CA LEU A 75 9.12 -4.05 5.85
C LEU A 75 8.36 -4.11 7.17
N MET A 76 7.25 -4.85 7.25
CA MET A 76 6.42 -4.91 8.46
C MET A 76 6.92 -5.89 9.51
N THR A 77 8.02 -6.60 9.27
CA THR A 77 8.59 -7.52 10.25
C THR A 77 9.40 -6.76 11.31
N PRO A 78 9.27 -7.10 12.61
CA PRO A 78 10.00 -6.39 13.67
C PRO A 78 11.52 -6.44 13.55
N SER A 79 12.04 -7.44 12.84
CA SER A 79 13.49 -7.57 12.62
C SER A 79 14.05 -6.62 11.57
N HIS A 80 13.21 -5.99 10.76
CA HIS A 80 13.68 -5.09 9.72
C HIS A 80 14.08 -3.73 10.33
N PRO A 81 15.21 -3.14 9.89
CA PRO A 81 15.68 -1.86 10.46
C PRO A 81 14.68 -0.72 10.35
N LEU A 82 13.80 -0.73 9.34
CA LEU A 82 12.83 0.34 9.10
C LEU A 82 11.46 0.05 9.71
N HIS A 83 11.31 -1.05 10.48
CA HIS A 83 10.03 -1.43 11.06
C HIS A 83 9.42 -0.30 11.92
N TYR A 84 10.18 0.21 12.88
CA TYR A 84 9.68 1.25 13.77
C TYR A 84 9.47 2.58 13.05
N PHE A 85 10.24 2.84 12.01
CA PHE A 85 10.03 4.01 11.18
C PHE A 85 8.65 3.97 10.50
N LEU A 86 8.27 2.82 9.94
CA LEU A 86 6.98 2.66 9.28
C LEU A 86 5.82 2.77 10.27
N ILE A 87 5.99 2.23 11.49
CA ILE A 87 4.98 2.38 12.56
C ILE A 87 4.81 3.85 12.93
N SER A 88 5.92 4.57 13.08
CA SER A 88 5.89 6.01 13.35
C SER A 88 5.22 6.79 12.22
N LEU A 89 5.48 6.40 10.98
CA LEU A 89 4.88 7.02 9.81
C LEU A 89 3.36 6.84 9.82
N ARG A 90 2.88 5.68 10.26
CA ARG A 90 1.44 5.41 10.39
C ARG A 90 0.77 6.45 11.30
N GLN A 91 1.39 6.75 12.45
CA GLN A 91 0.87 7.75 13.37
C GLN A 91 0.84 9.14 12.74
N THR A 92 1.87 9.46 11.96
CA THR A 92 1.93 10.72 11.23
C THR A 92 0.80 10.83 10.21
N PHE A 93 0.51 9.74 9.50
CA PHE A 93 -0.58 9.71 8.53
C PHE A 93 -1.94 9.96 9.17
N GLU A 94 -2.14 9.53 10.41
CA GLU A 94 -3.40 9.77 11.14
C GLU A 94 -3.69 11.26 11.32
N GLN A 95 -2.65 12.10 11.31
CA GLN A 95 -2.77 13.55 11.43
C GLN A 95 -2.93 14.24 10.07
N CYS A 96 -2.89 13.50 8.98
CA CYS A 96 -2.99 14.04 7.62
C CYS A 96 -4.42 13.83 7.10
N ALA A 97 -5.10 14.91 6.72
CA ALA A 97 -6.49 14.86 6.29
C ALA A 97 -6.70 13.94 5.08
N ASP A 98 -5.82 14.03 4.07
CA ASP A 98 -5.91 13.22 2.86
C ASP A 98 -5.79 11.74 3.19
N CYS A 99 -4.85 11.39 4.08
CA CYS A 99 -4.62 10.02 4.49
C CYS A 99 -5.80 9.46 5.28
N ALA A 100 -6.38 10.25 6.16
CA ALA A 100 -7.56 9.83 6.93
C ALA A 100 -8.75 9.58 6.01
N HIS A 101 -8.95 10.43 4.99
CA HIS A 101 -9.98 10.24 3.99
C HIS A 101 -9.78 8.95 3.20
N ASP A 102 -8.53 8.67 2.81
CA ASP A 102 -8.21 7.45 2.08
C ASP A 102 -8.54 6.20 2.91
N VAL A 103 -8.22 6.19 4.19
CA VAL A 103 -8.51 5.06 5.08
C VAL A 103 -10.02 4.84 5.19
N ALA A 104 -10.80 5.90 5.36
CA ALA A 104 -12.26 5.80 5.43
C ALA A 104 -12.83 5.24 4.12
N ARG A 105 -12.31 5.70 2.98
CA ARG A 105 -12.74 5.24 1.67
C ARG A 105 -12.32 3.79 1.40
N LEU A 106 -11.16 3.38 1.92
CA LEU A 106 -10.68 2.01 1.79
C LEU A 106 -11.68 1.02 2.40
N SER A 107 -12.21 1.30 3.57
CA SER A 107 -13.22 0.46 4.21
C SER A 107 -14.41 0.19 3.29
N GLN A 108 -14.92 1.23 2.64
CA GLN A 108 -16.05 1.10 1.71
C GLN A 108 -15.66 0.33 0.45
N THR A 109 -14.47 0.59 -0.09
CA THR A 109 -13.95 -0.06 -1.29
C THR A 109 -13.75 -1.56 -1.06
N MET A 110 -13.16 -1.94 0.07
CA MET A 110 -12.94 -3.34 0.43
C MET A 110 -14.26 -4.10 0.49
N ASN A 111 -15.30 -3.51 1.10
CA ASN A 111 -16.61 -4.13 1.17
C ASN A 111 -17.21 -4.38 -0.21
N TYR A 112 -17.01 -3.45 -1.14
CA TYR A 112 -17.46 -3.61 -2.52
C TYR A 112 -16.70 -4.74 -3.23
N CYS A 113 -15.39 -4.76 -3.13
CA CYS A 113 -14.55 -5.78 -3.77
C CYS A 113 -14.83 -7.17 -3.24
N LEU A 114 -15.09 -7.32 -1.94
CA LEU A 114 -15.44 -8.61 -1.35
C LEU A 114 -16.75 -9.14 -1.93
N LYS A 115 -17.70 -8.26 -2.23
CA LYS A 115 -18.98 -8.66 -2.82
C LYS A 115 -18.85 -9.06 -4.28
N SER A 116 -17.93 -8.43 -5.01
CA SER A 116 -17.76 -8.65 -6.44
C SER A 116 -16.71 -9.70 -6.78
N ASN A 117 -15.91 -10.12 -5.81
CA ASN A 117 -14.80 -11.07 -6.00
C ASN A 117 -14.77 -12.10 -4.86
N PRO A 118 -15.42 -13.26 -5.04
CA PRO A 118 -15.41 -14.32 -4.02
C PRO A 118 -14.04 -14.85 -3.65
N GLU A 119 -13.07 -14.82 -4.58
CA GLU A 119 -11.70 -15.27 -4.29
C GLU A 119 -11.01 -14.35 -3.27
N ALA A 120 -11.24 -13.06 -3.36
CA ALA A 120 -10.71 -12.12 -2.37
C ALA A 120 -11.31 -12.37 -0.98
N LEU A 121 -12.58 -12.77 -0.93
CA LEU A 121 -13.24 -13.13 0.31
C LEU A 121 -12.58 -14.34 0.97
N LEU A 122 -12.24 -15.36 0.17
CA LEU A 122 -11.58 -16.57 0.67
C LEU A 122 -10.18 -16.26 1.22
N ILE A 123 -9.43 -15.40 0.55
CA ILE A 123 -8.10 -14.99 1.01
C ILE A 123 -8.19 -14.33 2.38
N GLN A 124 -9.17 -13.47 2.59
CA GLN A 124 -9.37 -12.80 3.88
C GLN A 124 -9.90 -13.75 4.96
N GLY A 125 -10.66 -14.76 4.56
CA GLY A 125 -11.20 -15.76 5.48
C GLY A 125 -10.13 -16.65 6.10
N ASP A 126 -8.96 -16.76 5.47
CA ASP A 126 -7.86 -17.60 5.95
C ASP A 126 -6.97 -16.88 6.97
N GLN A 127 -7.27 -15.67 7.30
CA GLN A 127 -6.58 -14.91 8.33
C GLN A 127 -7.34 -15.04 9.65
#